data_2050242f79487e731d3a109190c8bdc8
#
_entry.id   2050242f79487e731d3a109190c8bdc8
#
_cell.length_a   1.000
_cell.length_b   1.000
_cell.length_c   1.000
_cell.angle_alpha   90.00
_cell.angle_beta   90.00
_cell.angle_gamma   90.00
#
_symmetry.space_group_name_H-M   'P 1'
#
loop_
_entity.id
_entity.type
_entity.pdbx_description
1 polymer ?
#
loop_
_entity_poly.entity_id
_entity_poly.type
_entity_poly.pdbx_seq_one_letter_code
_entity_poly.pdbx_strand_id
1 'polypeptide(L)'
;MRTHWRRHRQKRLRWRRVWFIDETGVNLSLARPFGRSLGGTRAFGNAPKNYGAGVTVLGAMRRDGRLATLEVRGATDEIVMLTFIEEILSAVMEKGDVVVLDNLTSHKTRKVREAFDALGVEVWYLPPYSPDLNPIELCWSKFKSLLKQAAARTYATLSEAISEAFKKITAADIENWARHCGYV
;
A
#
# COMPACT_ATOMS: atom_id res chain seq x y z
N MET A 1 15.63 16.69 -7.30
CA MET A 1 14.20 16.46 -6.99
C MET A 1 13.96 15.97 -5.56
N ARG A 2 14.59 14.87 -5.10
CA ARG A 2 14.38 14.31 -3.73
C ARG A 2 14.68 15.30 -2.61
N THR A 3 15.78 16.05 -2.69
CA THR A 3 16.14 17.08 -1.70
C THR A 3 15.13 18.21 -1.63
N HIS A 4 14.60 18.64 -2.79
CA HIS A 4 13.54 19.65 -2.85
C HIS A 4 12.24 19.14 -2.22
N TRP A 5 11.84 17.87 -2.47
CA TRP A 5 10.69 17.24 -1.84
C TRP A 5 10.82 17.30 -0.32
N ARG A 6 11.92 16.76 0.25
CA ARG A 6 12.16 16.74 1.69
C ARG A 6 12.17 18.12 2.34
N ARG A 7 12.84 19.10 1.71
CA ARG A 7 12.98 20.45 2.29
C ARG A 7 11.72 21.30 2.21
N HIS A 8 10.97 21.20 1.14
CA HIS A 8 9.88 22.12 0.84
C HIS A 8 8.50 21.47 0.85
N ARG A 9 8.30 20.36 0.13
CA ARG A 9 6.98 19.75 0.00
C ARG A 9 6.60 18.94 1.23
N GLN A 10 7.49 18.07 1.71
CA GLN A 10 7.24 17.21 2.85
C GLN A 10 6.90 18.00 4.13
N LYS A 11 7.58 19.12 4.37
CA LYS A 11 7.26 20.01 5.49
C LYS A 11 5.87 20.62 5.40
N ARG A 12 5.38 20.94 4.20
CA ARG A 12 4.02 21.49 3.99
C ARG A 12 2.94 20.44 4.25
N LEU A 13 3.25 19.15 4.06
CA LEU A 13 2.33 18.04 4.30
C LEU A 13 2.21 17.66 5.78
N ARG A 14 3.10 18.12 6.61
CA ARG A 14 3.18 17.75 8.04
C ARG A 14 1.89 18.03 8.82
N TRP A 15 1.19 19.09 8.49
CA TRP A 15 -0.02 19.57 9.18
C TRP A 15 -1.31 19.30 8.40
N ARG A 16 -1.23 18.62 7.24
CA ARG A 16 -2.37 18.32 6.38
C ARG A 16 -2.84 16.89 6.56
N ARG A 17 -4.09 16.65 6.21
CA ARG A 17 -4.66 15.30 6.12
C ARG A 17 -4.11 14.64 4.84
N VAL A 18 -3.08 13.83 4.98
CA VAL A 18 -2.35 13.21 3.87
C VAL A 18 -2.68 11.74 3.78
N TRP A 19 -3.10 11.32 2.60
CA TRP A 19 -3.27 9.95 2.20
C TRP A 19 -2.07 9.51 1.34
N PHE A 20 -1.50 8.38 1.65
CA PHE A 20 -0.48 7.72 0.86
C PHE A 20 -1.13 6.56 0.14
N ILE A 21 -1.07 6.55 -1.20
CA ILE A 21 -1.70 5.54 -2.06
C ILE A 21 -0.62 4.80 -2.82
N ASP A 22 -0.78 3.47 -2.91
CA ASP A 22 0.11 2.60 -3.65
C ASP A 22 -0.57 1.25 -3.89
N GLU A 23 0.05 0.40 -4.74
CA GLU A 23 -0.40 -0.96 -4.97
C GLU A 23 0.68 -1.98 -4.65
N THR A 24 0.24 -3.19 -4.30
CA THR A 24 1.15 -4.30 -4.08
C THR A 24 0.60 -5.60 -4.63
N GLY A 25 1.45 -6.36 -5.35
CA GLY A 25 1.12 -7.69 -5.83
C GLY A 25 1.37 -8.76 -4.76
N VAL A 26 0.44 -9.70 -4.66
CA VAL A 26 0.54 -10.92 -3.83
C VAL A 26 0.08 -12.14 -4.63
N ASN A 27 0.46 -13.34 -4.21
CA ASN A 27 0.09 -14.58 -4.89
C ASN A 27 0.08 -15.77 -3.92
N LEU A 28 -0.30 -16.94 -4.40
CA LEU A 28 -0.43 -18.15 -3.60
C LEU A 28 0.92 -18.83 -3.23
N SER A 29 2.04 -18.32 -3.75
CA SER A 29 3.37 -18.86 -3.44
C SER A 29 4.06 -18.18 -2.26
N LEU A 30 3.41 -17.20 -1.64
CA LEU A 30 3.97 -16.50 -0.49
C LEU A 30 4.31 -17.52 0.62
N ALA A 31 5.60 -17.61 0.96
CA ALA A 31 6.15 -18.47 2.00
C ALA A 31 7.23 -17.73 2.77
N ARG A 32 7.50 -18.17 3.98
CA ARG A 32 8.63 -17.64 4.77
C ARG A 32 9.94 -18.09 4.09
N PRO A 33 10.85 -17.18 3.75
CA PRO A 33 12.11 -17.51 3.09
C PRO A 33 13.14 -18.14 4.06
N PHE A 34 12.92 -17.98 5.37
CA PHE A 34 13.85 -18.46 6.41
C PHE A 34 13.08 -19.14 7.53
N GLY A 35 13.69 -20.17 8.11
CA GLY A 35 13.26 -20.87 9.31
C GLY A 35 14.40 -20.96 10.32
N ARG A 36 14.06 -21.26 11.57
CA ARG A 36 15.05 -21.59 12.62
C ARG A 36 14.87 -23.06 13.01
N SER A 37 15.97 -23.78 13.21
CA SER A 37 16.00 -25.15 13.75
C SER A 37 16.98 -25.23 14.91
N LEU A 38 16.76 -26.18 15.80
CA LEU A 38 17.61 -26.41 16.97
C LEU A 38 18.93 -27.12 16.56
N GLY A 39 20.01 -26.77 17.28
CA GLY A 39 21.25 -27.52 17.23
C GLY A 39 21.97 -27.53 15.88
N GLY A 40 21.82 -26.49 15.06
CA GLY A 40 22.50 -26.39 13.75
C GLY A 40 21.92 -27.32 12.66
N THR A 41 20.78 -27.93 12.91
CA THR A 41 20.07 -28.74 11.89
C THR A 41 19.44 -27.83 10.85
N ARG A 42 19.22 -28.33 9.63
CA ARG A 42 18.61 -27.56 8.55
C ARG A 42 17.10 -27.35 8.79
N ALA A 43 16.62 -26.12 8.67
CA ALA A 43 15.20 -25.87 8.64
C ALA A 43 14.62 -26.22 7.27
N PHE A 44 13.63 -27.11 7.24
CA PHE A 44 12.92 -27.53 6.04
C PHE A 44 11.58 -26.78 5.97
N GLY A 45 11.16 -26.41 4.73
CA GLY A 45 9.87 -25.80 4.48
C GLY A 45 9.45 -26.04 3.03
N ASN A 46 8.16 -26.10 2.79
CA ASN A 46 7.58 -26.25 1.46
C ASN A 46 7.06 -24.90 0.94
N ALA A 47 7.46 -24.55 -0.27
CA ALA A 47 6.91 -23.41 -0.99
C ALA A 47 6.29 -23.90 -2.31
N PRO A 48 5.08 -23.45 -2.68
CA PRO A 48 4.48 -23.79 -3.96
C PRO A 48 5.36 -23.29 -5.10
N LYS A 49 5.53 -24.12 -6.15
CA LYS A 49 6.20 -23.70 -7.39
C LYS A 49 5.26 -22.89 -8.30
N ASN A 50 3.96 -23.16 -8.23
CA ASN A 50 2.98 -22.48 -9.04
C ASN A 50 2.41 -21.26 -8.29
N TYR A 51 2.57 -20.07 -8.89
CA TYR A 51 2.16 -18.81 -8.28
C TYR A 51 0.65 -18.53 -8.40
N GLY A 52 -0.05 -19.25 -9.27
CA GLY A 52 -1.43 -18.92 -9.65
C GLY A 52 -1.52 -17.53 -10.35
N ALA A 53 -2.72 -17.07 -10.60
CA ALA A 53 -2.92 -15.67 -11.00
C ALA A 53 -2.60 -14.73 -9.84
N GLY A 54 -1.94 -13.61 -10.13
CA GLY A 54 -1.63 -12.60 -9.13
C GLY A 54 -2.90 -11.93 -8.60
N VAL A 55 -2.83 -11.48 -7.37
CA VAL A 55 -3.81 -10.56 -6.77
C VAL A 55 -3.10 -9.25 -6.52
N THR A 56 -3.68 -8.15 -6.99
CA THR A 56 -3.19 -6.81 -6.67
C THR A 56 -4.06 -6.22 -5.56
N VAL A 57 -3.41 -5.63 -4.58
CA VAL A 57 -4.07 -4.91 -3.50
C VAL A 57 -3.69 -3.44 -3.62
N LEU A 58 -4.70 -2.61 -3.90
CA LEU A 58 -4.56 -1.16 -3.78
C LEU A 58 -4.80 -0.77 -2.33
N GLY A 59 -4.05 0.18 -1.84
CA GLY A 59 -4.20 0.70 -0.50
C GLY A 59 -4.06 2.22 -0.45
N ALA A 60 -4.85 2.83 0.42
CA ALA A 60 -4.74 4.21 0.81
C ALA A 60 -4.63 4.30 2.32
N MET A 61 -3.58 4.93 2.81
CA MET A 61 -3.25 5.01 4.23
C MET A 61 -3.12 6.46 4.67
N ARG A 62 -3.84 6.85 5.72
CA ARG A 62 -3.74 8.17 6.33
C ARG A 62 -3.07 8.10 7.70
N ARG A 63 -2.28 9.11 8.04
CA ARG A 63 -1.47 9.16 9.26
C ARG A 63 -2.25 8.94 10.56
N ASP A 64 -3.54 9.26 10.58
CA ASP A 64 -4.41 9.09 11.76
C ASP A 64 -4.89 7.63 11.97
N GLY A 65 -4.39 6.70 11.19
CA GLY A 65 -4.72 5.28 11.30
C GLY A 65 -5.80 4.80 10.33
N ARG A 66 -6.38 5.68 9.50
CA ARG A 66 -7.34 5.27 8.48
C ARG A 66 -6.64 4.49 7.37
N LEU A 67 -7.27 3.41 6.96
CA LEU A 67 -6.81 2.54 5.89
C LEU A 67 -8.00 2.15 5.02
N ALA A 68 -7.87 2.32 3.71
CA ALA A 68 -8.84 1.89 2.72
C ALA A 68 -8.14 0.97 1.71
N THR A 69 -8.78 -0.11 1.30
CA THR A 69 -8.15 -1.12 0.43
C THR A 69 -9.13 -1.68 -0.58
N LEU A 70 -8.60 -2.06 -1.75
CA LEU A 70 -9.31 -2.78 -2.81
C LEU A 70 -8.45 -3.96 -3.25
N GLU A 71 -9.04 -5.16 -3.26
CA GLU A 71 -8.42 -6.38 -3.77
C GLU A 71 -8.93 -6.66 -5.18
N VAL A 72 -8.02 -6.88 -6.13
CA VAL A 72 -8.34 -7.17 -7.53
C VAL A 72 -7.52 -8.36 -8.02
N ARG A 73 -8.16 -9.28 -8.73
CA ARG A 73 -7.44 -10.37 -9.41
C ARG A 73 -6.80 -9.84 -10.70
N GLY A 74 -5.48 -10.00 -10.81
CA GLY A 74 -4.70 -9.52 -11.94
C GLY A 74 -3.95 -8.23 -11.66
N ALA A 75 -3.59 -7.53 -12.74
CA ALA A 75 -2.85 -6.26 -12.65
C ALA A 75 -3.79 -5.05 -12.51
N THR A 76 -3.25 -3.98 -11.96
CA THR A 76 -3.94 -2.69 -11.88
C THR A 76 -3.82 -1.95 -13.22
N ASP A 77 -4.92 -1.43 -13.69
CA ASP A 77 -5.01 -0.52 -14.83
C ASP A 77 -5.75 0.78 -14.44
N GLU A 78 -5.99 1.64 -15.44
CA GLU A 78 -6.73 2.90 -15.23
C GLU A 78 -8.14 2.64 -14.67
N ILE A 79 -8.82 1.58 -15.12
CA ILE A 79 -10.20 1.28 -14.70
C ILE A 79 -10.23 0.90 -13.22
N VAL A 80 -9.31 0.04 -12.80
CA VAL A 80 -9.19 -0.38 -11.40
C VAL A 80 -8.88 0.81 -10.49
N MET A 81 -7.99 1.72 -10.93
CA MET A 81 -7.69 2.93 -10.18
C MET A 81 -8.91 3.85 -10.07
N LEU A 82 -9.67 4.02 -11.14
CA LEU A 82 -10.91 4.81 -11.12
C LEU A 82 -11.95 4.19 -10.18
N THR A 83 -12.17 2.87 -10.25
CA THR A 83 -13.04 2.16 -9.31
C THR A 83 -12.61 2.37 -7.87
N PHE A 84 -11.30 2.31 -7.58
CA PHE A 84 -10.79 2.56 -6.25
C PHE A 84 -11.09 3.97 -5.76
N ILE A 85 -10.93 4.98 -6.63
CA ILE A 85 -11.22 6.39 -6.29
C ILE A 85 -12.72 6.59 -6.08
N GLU A 86 -13.55 6.10 -7.02
CA GLU A 86 -14.98 6.39 -7.06
C GLU A 86 -15.77 5.60 -6.01
N GLU A 87 -15.44 4.33 -5.76
CA GLU A 87 -16.21 3.45 -4.88
C GLU A 87 -15.65 3.39 -3.46
N ILE A 88 -14.33 3.51 -3.29
CA ILE A 88 -13.68 3.30 -2.00
C ILE A 88 -13.23 4.63 -1.39
N LEU A 89 -12.43 5.42 -2.14
CA LEU A 89 -11.83 6.63 -1.60
C LEU A 89 -12.84 7.75 -1.42
N SER A 90 -13.87 7.84 -2.28
CA SER A 90 -14.97 8.80 -2.15
C SER A 90 -15.71 8.70 -0.81
N ALA A 91 -15.78 7.50 -0.22
CA ALA A 91 -16.43 7.27 1.07
C ALA A 91 -15.59 7.70 2.30
N VAL A 92 -14.26 7.87 2.13
CA VAL A 92 -13.35 8.11 3.25
C VAL A 92 -12.54 9.40 3.15
N MET A 93 -12.40 9.95 1.95
CA MET A 93 -11.70 11.20 1.72
C MET A 93 -12.63 12.41 1.88
N GLU A 94 -12.05 13.50 2.32
CA GLU A 94 -12.76 14.76 2.51
C GLU A 94 -12.14 15.85 1.65
N LYS A 95 -12.95 16.81 1.22
CA LYS A 95 -12.47 17.99 0.48
C LYS A 95 -11.31 18.66 1.22
N GLY A 96 -10.22 18.93 0.51
CA GLY A 96 -9.00 19.52 1.05
C GLY A 96 -7.99 18.50 1.61
N ASP A 97 -8.27 17.20 1.54
CA ASP A 97 -7.27 16.15 1.76
C ASP A 97 -6.16 16.25 0.70
N VAL A 98 -5.02 15.69 1.00
CA VAL A 98 -3.90 15.58 0.06
C VAL A 98 -3.62 14.11 -0.21
N VAL A 99 -3.51 13.75 -1.47
CA VAL A 99 -3.12 12.42 -1.91
C VAL A 99 -1.67 12.46 -2.37
N VAL A 100 -0.86 11.56 -1.85
CA VAL A 100 0.52 11.33 -2.29
C VAL A 100 0.57 9.99 -3.02
N LEU A 101 0.94 10.03 -4.29
CA LEU A 101 1.08 8.89 -5.19
C LEU A 101 2.52 8.75 -5.63
N ASP A 102 2.90 7.57 -6.04
CA ASP A 102 4.12 7.37 -6.79
C ASP A 102 4.04 8.02 -8.19
N ASN A 103 5.10 7.87 -8.97
CA ASN A 103 5.21 8.54 -10.25
C ASN A 103 4.85 7.64 -11.46
N LEU A 104 4.04 6.60 -11.26
CA LEU A 104 3.59 5.70 -12.34
C LEU A 104 2.70 6.42 -13.35
N THR A 105 2.79 5.97 -14.60
CA THR A 105 2.04 6.59 -15.72
C THR A 105 0.53 6.36 -15.56
N SER A 106 0.12 5.18 -15.08
CA SER A 106 -1.28 4.83 -14.82
C SER A 106 -1.96 5.78 -13.81
N HIS A 107 -1.20 6.32 -12.86
CA HIS A 107 -1.70 7.27 -11.85
C HIS A 107 -1.82 8.71 -12.36
N LYS A 108 -1.36 9.00 -13.58
CA LYS A 108 -1.30 10.35 -14.15
C LYS A 108 -2.25 10.58 -15.31
N THR A 109 -3.10 9.62 -15.62
CA THR A 109 -4.05 9.80 -16.70
C THR A 109 -4.99 10.97 -16.41
N ARG A 110 -5.57 11.54 -17.47
CA ARG A 110 -6.49 12.66 -17.32
C ARG A 110 -7.70 12.27 -16.46
N LYS A 111 -8.26 11.08 -16.68
CA LYS A 111 -9.43 10.60 -15.93
C LYS A 111 -9.16 10.43 -14.45
N VAL A 112 -8.00 9.86 -14.07
CA VAL A 112 -7.60 9.70 -12.66
C VAL A 112 -7.48 11.07 -11.97
N ARG A 113 -6.93 12.09 -12.65
CA ARG A 113 -6.86 13.44 -12.10
C ARG A 113 -8.24 14.07 -11.94
N GLU A 114 -9.08 13.97 -12.97
CA GLU A 114 -10.47 14.46 -12.94
C GLU A 114 -11.27 13.80 -11.79
N ALA A 115 -11.07 12.50 -11.54
CA ALA A 115 -11.72 11.79 -10.43
C ALA A 115 -11.27 12.35 -9.06
N PHE A 116 -9.98 12.59 -8.85
CA PHE A 116 -9.51 13.22 -7.62
C PHE A 116 -9.96 14.69 -7.49
N ASP A 117 -9.97 15.44 -8.59
CA ASP A 117 -10.46 16.82 -8.62
C ASP A 117 -11.94 16.88 -8.24
N ALA A 118 -12.74 15.92 -8.68
CA ALA A 118 -14.17 15.82 -8.33
C ALA A 118 -14.37 15.60 -6.82
N LEU A 119 -13.44 14.89 -6.13
CA LEU A 119 -13.44 14.75 -4.68
C LEU A 119 -12.93 16.01 -3.96
N GLY A 120 -12.38 16.97 -4.70
CA GLY A 120 -11.78 18.19 -4.13
C GLY A 120 -10.51 17.93 -3.34
N VAL A 121 -9.75 16.89 -3.69
CA VAL A 121 -8.47 16.53 -3.07
C VAL A 121 -7.29 17.00 -3.93
N GLU A 122 -6.18 17.32 -3.30
CA GLU A 122 -4.97 17.78 -3.98
C GLU A 122 -4.02 16.61 -4.22
N VAL A 123 -3.59 16.36 -5.46
CA VAL A 123 -2.71 15.25 -5.81
C VAL A 123 -1.25 15.71 -5.89
N TRP A 124 -0.38 15.00 -5.18
CA TRP A 124 1.06 15.21 -5.18
C TRP A 124 1.80 13.92 -5.58
N TYR A 125 2.67 14.02 -6.57
CA TYR A 125 3.48 12.89 -7.00
C TYR A 125 4.84 12.89 -6.33
N LEU A 126 5.25 11.73 -5.81
CA LEU A 126 6.60 11.51 -5.27
C LEU A 126 7.66 11.70 -6.37
N PRO A 127 8.89 12.06 -6.01
CA PRO A 127 9.99 12.01 -6.95
C PRO A 127 10.18 10.59 -7.48
N PRO A 128 10.63 10.42 -8.73
CA PRO A 128 10.94 9.10 -9.27
C PRO A 128 11.89 8.30 -8.35
N TYR A 129 11.68 7.00 -8.27
CA TYR A 129 12.51 6.07 -7.49
C TYR A 129 12.70 6.49 -6.03
N SER A 130 11.61 6.86 -5.34
CA SER A 130 11.67 7.33 -3.96
C SER A 130 10.69 6.58 -3.03
N PRO A 131 10.77 5.24 -2.93
CA PRO A 131 9.90 4.46 -2.04
C PRO A 131 10.15 4.79 -0.57
N ASP A 132 11.37 5.23 -0.21
CA ASP A 132 11.73 5.70 1.13
C ASP A 132 10.98 6.97 1.58
N LEU A 133 10.29 7.64 0.67
CA LEU A 133 9.40 8.77 0.96
C LEU A 133 7.92 8.36 1.01
N ASN A 134 7.60 7.08 0.79
CA ASN A 134 6.24 6.57 0.80
C ASN A 134 6.02 5.65 2.01
N PRO A 135 5.36 6.11 3.09
CA PRO A 135 5.15 5.30 4.29
C PRO A 135 4.36 4.01 4.04
N ILE A 136 3.54 3.94 3.01
CA ILE A 136 2.74 2.76 2.68
C ILE A 136 3.62 1.57 2.24
N GLU A 137 4.83 1.80 1.78
CA GLU A 137 5.80 0.74 1.47
C GLU A 137 6.19 -0.07 2.72
N LEU A 138 6.26 0.59 3.87
CA LEU A 138 6.48 -0.09 5.16
C LEU A 138 5.24 -0.87 5.59
N CYS A 139 4.05 -0.38 5.27
CA CYS A 139 2.80 -1.11 5.43
C CYS A 139 2.84 -2.40 4.60
N TRP A 140 3.24 -2.34 3.33
CA TRP A 140 3.38 -3.52 2.47
C TRP A 140 4.39 -4.53 3.01
N SER A 141 5.46 -4.07 3.62
CA SER A 141 6.45 -4.95 4.28
C SER A 141 5.82 -5.77 5.41
N LYS A 142 5.11 -5.12 6.34
CA LYS A 142 4.38 -5.79 7.43
C LYS A 142 3.28 -6.69 6.88
N PHE A 143 2.48 -6.19 5.96
CA PHE A 143 1.38 -6.91 5.31
C PHE A 143 1.87 -8.21 4.66
N LYS A 144 2.89 -8.15 3.79
CA LYS A 144 3.48 -9.34 3.16
C LYS A 144 4.08 -10.31 4.17
N SER A 145 4.64 -9.82 5.27
CA SER A 145 5.12 -10.67 6.35
C SER A 145 3.99 -11.48 7.00
N LEU A 146 2.84 -10.84 7.24
CA LEU A 146 1.65 -11.49 7.78
C LEU A 146 1.07 -12.53 6.81
N LEU A 147 1.00 -12.21 5.50
CA LEU A 147 0.55 -13.16 4.49
C LEU A 147 1.47 -14.39 4.35
N LYS A 148 2.80 -14.17 4.44
CA LYS A 148 3.76 -15.28 4.47
C LYS A 148 3.56 -16.20 5.70
N GLN A 149 3.09 -15.63 6.81
CA GLN A 149 2.75 -16.43 8.01
C GLN A 149 1.45 -17.20 7.83
N ALA A 150 0.44 -16.60 7.20
CA ALA A 150 -0.84 -17.24 6.91
C ALA A 150 -0.70 -18.40 5.93
N ALA A 151 0.29 -18.34 5.04
CA ALA A 151 0.62 -19.39 4.06
C ALA A 151 -0.61 -19.86 3.25
N ALA A 152 -1.48 -18.92 2.83
CA ALA A 152 -2.68 -19.20 2.05
C ALA A 152 -2.34 -19.93 0.74
N ARG A 153 -3.17 -20.92 0.34
CA ARG A 153 -2.93 -21.77 -0.84
C ARG A 153 -4.11 -21.78 -1.81
N THR A 154 -5.19 -21.08 -1.49
CA THR A 154 -6.34 -20.84 -2.36
C THR A 154 -6.68 -19.36 -2.37
N TYR A 155 -7.41 -18.90 -3.38
CA TYR A 155 -7.83 -17.48 -3.43
C TYR A 155 -8.76 -17.12 -2.28
N ALA A 156 -9.64 -18.02 -1.85
CA ALA A 156 -10.53 -17.77 -0.72
C ALA A 156 -9.72 -17.55 0.57
N THR A 157 -8.78 -18.46 0.88
CA THR A 157 -7.91 -18.31 2.06
C THR A 157 -6.93 -17.15 1.94
N LEU A 158 -6.55 -16.72 0.72
CA LEU A 158 -5.72 -15.55 0.51
C LEU A 158 -6.51 -14.27 0.81
N SER A 159 -7.76 -14.15 0.34
CA SER A 159 -8.62 -12.99 0.61
C SER A 159 -8.93 -12.86 2.11
N GLU A 160 -9.22 -13.97 2.78
CA GLU A 160 -9.34 -13.99 4.25
C GLU A 160 -8.05 -13.52 4.93
N ALA A 161 -6.90 -14.04 4.50
CA ALA A 161 -5.60 -13.64 5.06
C ALA A 161 -5.27 -12.17 4.80
N ILE A 162 -5.65 -11.61 3.65
CA ILE A 162 -5.53 -10.18 3.33
C ILE A 162 -6.34 -9.37 4.34
N SER A 163 -7.60 -9.70 4.54
CA SER A 163 -8.48 -9.02 5.50
C SER A 163 -7.92 -9.07 6.93
N GLU A 164 -7.48 -10.26 7.38
CA GLU A 164 -6.90 -10.43 8.72
C GLU A 164 -5.54 -9.72 8.88
N ALA A 165 -4.74 -9.61 7.81
CA ALA A 165 -3.49 -8.87 7.84
C ALA A 165 -3.73 -7.37 8.03
N PHE A 166 -4.73 -6.79 7.36
CA PHE A 166 -5.07 -5.38 7.53
C PHE A 166 -5.60 -5.05 8.93
N LYS A 167 -6.37 -5.94 9.57
CA LYS A 167 -6.81 -5.77 10.97
C LYS A 167 -5.63 -5.70 11.97
N LYS A 168 -4.46 -6.24 11.62
CA LYS A 168 -3.25 -6.21 12.45
C LYS A 168 -2.34 -5.00 12.20
N ILE A 169 -2.72 -4.14 11.24
CA ILE A 169 -2.05 -2.86 11.01
C ILE A 169 -2.71 -1.82 11.93
N THR A 170 -1.93 -1.28 12.85
CA THR A 170 -2.43 -0.37 13.86
C THR A 170 -2.17 1.10 13.50
N ALA A 171 -2.90 2.04 14.11
CA ALA A 171 -2.64 3.46 13.97
C ALA A 171 -1.20 3.83 14.42
N ALA A 172 -0.68 3.17 15.45
CA ALA A 172 0.70 3.36 15.90
C ALA A 172 1.74 2.91 14.85
N ASP A 173 1.49 1.82 14.12
CA ASP A 173 2.34 1.42 12.98
C ASP A 173 2.39 2.56 11.95
N ILE A 174 1.23 3.04 11.55
CA ILE A 174 1.08 4.07 10.51
C ILE A 174 1.78 5.37 10.92
N GLU A 175 1.60 5.80 12.15
CA GLU A 175 2.28 6.99 12.69
C GLU A 175 3.80 6.81 12.68
N ASN A 176 4.30 5.67 13.12
CA ASN A 176 5.73 5.37 13.14
C ASN A 176 6.32 5.34 11.72
N TRP A 177 5.60 4.78 10.73
CA TRP A 177 6.03 4.78 9.32
C TRP A 177 6.04 6.20 8.74
N ALA A 178 5.01 7.00 9.03
CA ALA A 178 4.98 8.40 8.62
C ALA A 178 6.16 9.19 9.22
N ARG A 179 6.48 8.94 10.50
CA ARG A 179 7.64 9.53 11.19
C ARG A 179 8.95 9.08 10.56
N HIS A 180 9.12 7.79 10.30
CA HIS A 180 10.31 7.24 9.64
C HIS A 180 10.56 7.90 8.28
N CYS A 181 9.52 8.13 7.50
CA CYS A 181 9.61 8.81 6.21
C CYS A 181 9.69 10.35 6.33
N GLY A 182 9.62 10.93 7.53
CA GLY A 182 9.80 12.37 7.80
C GLY A 182 8.55 13.24 7.64
N TYR A 183 7.36 12.67 7.76
CA TYR A 183 6.06 13.40 7.69
C TYR A 183 5.53 13.84 9.07
N VAL A 184 6.31 13.67 10.12
CA VAL A 184 5.97 14.06 11.50
C VAL A 184 6.99 15.04 12.04
#